data_f5bde12438d68bb5be387ebde6532c91
#
_entry.id   f5bde12438d68bb5be387ebde6532c91
#
_cell.length_a   1.000
_cell.length_b   1.000
_cell.length_c   1.000
_cell.angle_alpha   90.00
_cell.angle_beta   90.00
_cell.angle_gamma   90.00
#
_symmetry.space_group_name_H-M   'P 1'
#
loop_
_entity.id
_entity.type
_entity.pdbx_description
1 polymer ?
#
loop_
_entity_poly.entity_id
_entity_poly.type
_entity_poly.pdbx_seq_one_letter_code
_entity_poly.pdbx_strand_id
1 'polypeptide(L)'
;MHRRVSRRGTWSVKAATGVVAFTLATLGLSACAPKPIPSPSPTAVAPTPTAVTPSPQPGRPALHITPPDRWINDPQRPFFRDGQWHLYHLYNADYPDGNGTSWYHLTSTDLVHWRDEGVAIEKYRNGLGDIWTGSAVVDTENTAGYGAGAVLALATQQHDGVQVQSLFHSADGGFTFASADGNPVMPNPGVPDFRDPKVFWDAAHSRWVMALAEGDAIGFYTSPDLRAWTYRSRFTTTGLGVLECPDLFPLAVDDDPGEVVWVLMTGANGAAEGFTTGTAAWLGEWDGEAFTSDGDHQWVDAGPDFYAATTWEDPRVSDAEQLQSRYLIGWMNNWNYATDLPAPDWAGGTLSLVRELALRTVDGQPRLVVQPLGGLDALAPADEGPGADVTVTESWEASDPLPDGAYRLRVTVARDDAHPARETRLLLDAGDGSFITVGYDFAGQRVFVARDTDAIAATMPEDYRAIRSAPLAPDDGAVDLDIIVDDTTVEVFAGGGEATLSSVVHTAPGARGWGAASVAGVTRLLDLRVEPLAAAPVQQP
;
A
#
# COMPACT_ATOMS: atom_id res chain seq x y z
N MET A 1 -41.09 -37.92 -3.66
CA MET A 1 -42.35 -37.65 -2.90
C MET A 1 -42.30 -36.21 -2.44
N HIS A 2 -43.08 -35.41 -3.13
CA HIS A 2 -43.99 -34.33 -2.67
C HIS A 2 -43.47 -33.35 -1.61
N ARG A 3 -43.49 -32.01 -1.75
CA ARG A 3 -44.47 -31.09 -2.38
C ARG A 3 -43.86 -29.67 -2.56
N ARG A 4 -44.16 -29.05 -3.70
CA ARG A 4 -44.04 -27.61 -3.97
C ARG A 4 -45.02 -26.82 -3.08
N VAL A 5 -44.65 -25.58 -2.68
CA VAL A 5 -45.60 -24.48 -2.49
C VAL A 5 -44.98 -23.20 -3.04
N SER A 6 -45.59 -22.65 -4.07
CA SER A 6 -45.37 -21.32 -4.65
C SER A 6 -46.25 -20.31 -3.91
N ARG A 7 -45.76 -19.10 -3.65
CA ARG A 7 -46.63 -17.94 -3.46
C ARG A 7 -46.08 -16.75 -4.26
N ARG A 8 -46.83 -16.38 -5.30
CA ARG A 8 -46.69 -15.11 -6.02
C ARG A 8 -47.46 -14.05 -5.21
N GLY A 9 -46.82 -12.91 -4.92
CA GLY A 9 -47.48 -11.70 -4.43
C GLY A 9 -47.42 -10.63 -5.51
N THR A 10 -48.58 -10.25 -6.03
CA THR A 10 -48.77 -9.15 -6.99
C THR A 10 -48.89 -7.84 -6.23
N TRP A 11 -48.13 -6.84 -6.60
CA TRP A 11 -48.33 -5.46 -6.14
C TRP A 11 -48.88 -4.61 -7.29
N SER A 12 -50.00 -3.98 -7.05
CA SER A 12 -50.70 -3.06 -7.94
C SER A 12 -50.21 -1.64 -7.78
N VAL A 13 -49.84 -1.02 -8.91
CA VAL A 13 -49.51 0.40 -9.03
C VAL A 13 -50.79 1.23 -9.08
N LYS A 14 -50.94 2.20 -8.19
CA LYS A 14 -51.95 3.28 -8.29
C LYS A 14 -51.26 4.52 -8.86
N ALA A 15 -51.69 4.93 -10.04
CA ALA A 15 -51.37 6.20 -10.65
C ALA A 15 -52.19 7.33 -9.99
N ALA A 16 -51.50 8.40 -9.59
CA ALA A 16 -52.14 9.65 -9.19
C ALA A 16 -51.79 10.75 -10.19
N THR A 17 -52.77 11.25 -10.90
CA THR A 17 -52.69 12.37 -11.84
C THR A 17 -52.88 13.67 -11.07
N GLY A 18 -51.85 14.52 -11.01
CA GLY A 18 -51.92 15.88 -10.48
C GLY A 18 -51.80 16.92 -11.61
N VAL A 19 -52.82 17.72 -11.79
CA VAL A 19 -52.89 18.87 -12.71
C VAL A 19 -52.25 20.06 -12.02
N VAL A 20 -51.24 20.70 -12.64
CA VAL A 20 -50.65 21.98 -12.19
C VAL A 20 -51.03 23.07 -13.19
N ALA A 21 -51.74 24.08 -12.72
CA ALA A 21 -52.14 25.26 -13.47
C ALA A 21 -50.98 26.28 -13.53
N PHE A 22 -50.71 26.78 -14.74
CA PHE A 22 -49.79 27.88 -14.97
C PHE A 22 -50.49 29.23 -14.78
N THR A 23 -49.95 30.08 -13.92
CA THR A 23 -50.26 31.50 -13.83
C THR A 23 -49.14 32.32 -14.44
N LEU A 24 -49.41 33.04 -15.52
CA LEU A 24 -48.51 34.05 -16.09
C LEU A 24 -48.54 35.33 -15.23
N ALA A 25 -47.38 35.75 -14.77
CA ALA A 25 -47.17 37.10 -14.23
C ALA A 25 -46.27 37.90 -15.16
N THR A 26 -46.79 38.98 -15.69
CA THR A 26 -46.06 39.97 -16.50
C THR A 26 -45.27 40.90 -15.57
N LEU A 27 -43.93 40.98 -15.74
CA LEU A 27 -43.09 41.96 -15.06
C LEU A 27 -42.59 42.99 -16.04
N GLY A 28 -42.87 44.27 -15.72
CA GLY A 28 -42.49 45.43 -16.49
C GLY A 28 -41.00 45.75 -16.42
N LEU A 29 -40.42 46.16 -17.54
CA LEU A 29 -39.06 46.64 -17.68
C LEU A 29 -38.95 48.06 -17.13
N SER A 30 -38.11 48.22 -16.08
CA SER A 30 -37.65 49.56 -15.66
C SER A 30 -36.14 49.64 -15.94
N ALA A 31 -35.74 50.57 -16.81
CA ALA A 31 -34.36 50.83 -17.15
C ALA A 31 -33.66 51.60 -16.01
N CYS A 32 -32.61 51.02 -15.46
CA CYS A 32 -31.68 51.73 -14.56
C CYS A 32 -30.36 52.04 -15.26
N ALA A 33 -29.93 53.30 -15.19
CA ALA A 33 -28.66 53.79 -15.68
C ALA A 33 -27.46 53.23 -14.88
N PRO A 34 -26.25 53.04 -15.48
CA PRO A 34 -25.09 52.47 -14.82
C PRO A 34 -24.47 53.46 -13.82
N LYS A 35 -24.18 52.93 -12.61
CA LYS A 35 -23.34 53.65 -11.62
C LYS A 35 -21.86 53.50 -11.96
N PRO A 36 -21.01 54.52 -11.66
CA PRO A 36 -19.58 54.43 -11.89
C PRO A 36 -18.93 53.41 -10.97
N ILE A 37 -17.98 52.63 -11.52
CA ILE A 37 -17.17 51.61 -10.84
C ILE A 37 -16.11 52.34 -9.99
N PRO A 38 -15.98 52.06 -8.69
CA PRO A 38 -14.87 52.57 -7.88
C PRO A 38 -13.57 51.85 -8.21
N SER A 39 -12.46 52.60 -8.30
CA SER A 39 -11.10 52.08 -8.50
C SER A 39 -10.72 51.11 -7.35
N PRO A 40 -10.00 50.01 -7.65
CA PRO A 40 -9.58 49.07 -6.61
C PRO A 40 -8.53 49.72 -5.69
N SER A 41 -8.77 49.68 -4.41
CA SER A 41 -7.77 49.93 -3.36
C SER A 41 -6.70 48.84 -3.36
N PRO A 42 -5.44 49.16 -3.02
CA PRO A 42 -4.37 48.16 -2.97
C PRO A 42 -4.74 47.03 -1.98
N THR A 43 -4.78 45.81 -2.48
CA THR A 43 -5.02 44.59 -1.72
C THR A 43 -3.88 44.41 -0.72
N ALA A 44 -4.19 44.40 0.56
CA ALA A 44 -3.25 44.00 1.59
C ALA A 44 -2.82 42.55 1.30
N VAL A 45 -1.50 42.33 1.23
CA VAL A 45 -0.92 40.98 1.13
C VAL A 45 -1.34 40.23 2.40
N ALA A 46 -2.10 39.16 2.23
CA ALA A 46 -2.43 38.28 3.33
C ALA A 46 -1.13 37.68 3.93
N PRO A 47 -0.99 37.55 5.24
CA PRO A 47 0.16 36.89 5.82
C PRO A 47 0.20 35.43 5.32
N THR A 48 1.36 34.99 4.86
CA THR A 48 1.63 33.60 4.52
C THR A 48 1.23 32.74 5.73
N PRO A 49 0.37 31.72 5.58
CA PRO A 49 0.04 30.85 6.69
C PRO A 49 1.32 30.19 7.19
N THR A 50 1.64 30.40 8.44
CA THR A 50 2.69 29.67 9.14
C THR A 50 2.24 28.20 9.15
N ALA A 51 3.00 27.30 8.54
CA ALA A 51 2.72 25.87 8.60
C ALA A 51 2.65 25.48 10.09
N VAL A 52 1.47 25.14 10.55
CA VAL A 52 1.28 24.52 11.87
C VAL A 52 1.65 23.07 11.67
N THR A 53 2.79 22.66 12.21
CA THR A 53 3.14 21.24 12.30
C THR A 53 2.02 20.59 13.14
N PRO A 54 1.26 19.62 12.61
CA PRO A 54 0.24 18.95 13.39
C PRO A 54 0.93 18.27 14.57
N SER A 55 0.42 18.47 15.77
CA SER A 55 0.84 17.68 16.93
C SER A 55 0.43 16.23 16.69
N PRO A 56 1.29 15.24 16.95
CA PRO A 56 0.94 13.83 16.86
C PRO A 56 -0.35 13.58 17.64
N GLN A 57 -1.33 12.97 17.00
CA GLN A 57 -2.57 12.57 17.68
C GLN A 57 -2.36 11.18 18.29
N PRO A 58 -2.63 10.97 19.58
CA PRO A 58 -2.45 9.66 20.20
C PRO A 58 -3.17 8.55 19.43
N GLY A 59 -2.46 7.48 19.11
CA GLY A 59 -2.97 6.33 18.37
C GLY A 59 -3.02 6.50 16.85
N ARG A 60 -2.48 7.60 16.29
CA ARG A 60 -2.28 7.76 14.85
C ARG A 60 -0.79 7.60 14.54
N PRO A 61 -0.43 6.66 13.64
CA PRO A 61 0.96 6.46 13.23
C PRO A 61 1.66 7.77 12.84
N ALA A 62 2.90 7.92 13.24
CA ALA A 62 3.68 9.14 13.03
C ALA A 62 4.44 9.12 11.69
N LEU A 63 4.67 7.94 11.12
CA LEU A 63 5.44 7.72 9.88
C LEU A 63 4.57 7.21 8.75
N HIS A 64 3.53 6.45 9.06
CA HIS A 64 2.69 5.79 8.07
C HIS A 64 1.57 6.70 7.58
N ILE A 65 1.22 6.54 6.30
CA ILE A 65 0.11 7.28 5.71
C ILE A 65 -1.21 6.73 6.23
N THR A 66 -2.00 7.60 6.88
CA THR A 66 -3.39 7.35 7.24
C THR A 66 -4.29 8.32 6.48
N PRO A 67 -5.58 8.01 6.25
CA PRO A 67 -6.49 8.97 5.65
C PRO A 67 -6.76 10.15 6.61
N PRO A 68 -7.29 11.27 6.13
CA PRO A 68 -7.65 12.37 7.01
C PRO A 68 -8.70 11.95 8.04
N ASP A 69 -9.66 11.14 7.63
CA ASP A 69 -10.71 10.50 8.41
C ASP A 69 -11.27 9.28 7.65
N ARG A 70 -12.27 8.61 8.19
CA ARG A 70 -13.10 7.58 7.54
C ARG A 70 -12.32 6.32 7.16
N TRP A 71 -12.08 6.05 5.84
CA TRP A 71 -11.55 4.77 5.37
C TRP A 71 -10.44 4.94 4.34
N ILE A 72 -9.40 4.10 4.47
CA ILE A 72 -8.30 3.95 3.50
C ILE A 72 -8.14 2.49 3.09
N ASN A 73 -7.77 2.26 1.83
CA ASN A 73 -7.15 1.03 1.34
C ASN A 73 -6.27 1.34 0.12
N ASP A 74 -5.93 0.41 -0.68
CA ASP A 74 -5.10 0.32 -1.88
C ASP A 74 -4.38 1.60 -2.33
N PRO A 75 -3.06 1.65 -2.27
CA PRO A 75 -2.28 2.70 -2.92
C PRO A 75 -2.31 2.52 -4.44
N GLN A 76 -2.28 3.64 -5.18
CA GLN A 76 -2.20 3.64 -6.64
C GLN A 76 -0.78 3.94 -7.08
N ARG A 77 -0.34 3.39 -8.22
CA ARG A 77 1.02 3.59 -8.72
C ARG A 77 1.43 5.07 -8.71
N PRO A 78 2.44 5.46 -7.90
CA PRO A 78 2.97 6.81 -7.89
C PRO A 78 3.69 7.18 -9.19
N PHE A 79 3.78 8.48 -9.47
CA PHE A 79 4.62 9.04 -10.52
C PHE A 79 5.32 10.31 -10.03
N PHE A 80 6.41 10.68 -10.71
CA PHE A 80 7.15 11.90 -10.41
C PHE A 80 6.88 12.96 -11.45
N ARG A 81 6.53 14.18 -11.00
CA ARG A 81 6.31 15.35 -11.86
C ARG A 81 6.59 16.65 -11.12
N ASP A 82 7.13 17.62 -11.81
CA ASP A 82 7.35 18.99 -11.33
C ASP A 82 8.08 19.06 -9.97
N GLY A 83 9.02 18.10 -9.74
CA GLY A 83 9.82 18.01 -8.52
C GLY A 83 9.15 17.28 -7.36
N GLN A 84 8.00 16.65 -7.57
CA GLN A 84 7.24 15.93 -6.54
C GLN A 84 6.80 14.55 -7.01
N TRP A 85 6.69 13.63 -6.07
CA TRP A 85 5.97 12.38 -6.18
C TRP A 85 4.49 12.63 -5.95
N HIS A 86 3.65 11.99 -6.74
CA HIS A 86 2.20 11.98 -6.61
C HIS A 86 1.77 10.56 -6.29
N LEU A 87 1.13 10.36 -5.15
CA LEU A 87 0.56 9.10 -4.69
C LEU A 87 -0.95 9.27 -4.51
N TYR A 88 -1.72 8.31 -4.95
CA TYR A 88 -3.15 8.24 -4.64
C TYR A 88 -3.45 6.98 -3.84
N HIS A 89 -4.53 7.02 -3.07
CA HIS A 89 -5.06 5.84 -2.40
C HIS A 89 -6.59 5.82 -2.47
N LEU A 90 -7.18 4.68 -2.26
CA LEU A 90 -8.63 4.56 -2.15
C LEU A 90 -9.09 5.18 -0.83
N TYR A 91 -10.13 6.02 -0.92
CA TYR A 91 -10.70 6.76 0.21
C TYR A 91 -12.23 6.72 0.16
N ASN A 92 -12.87 6.29 1.24
CA ASN A 92 -14.32 6.31 1.37
C ASN A 92 -14.77 7.33 2.42
N ALA A 93 -15.18 8.52 1.98
CA ALA A 93 -15.66 9.61 2.82
C ALA A 93 -16.99 9.31 3.53
N ASP A 94 -17.73 8.31 3.07
CA ASP A 94 -19.06 7.98 3.61
C ASP A 94 -19.02 6.81 4.60
N TYR A 95 -17.84 6.21 4.82
CA TYR A 95 -17.70 5.08 5.75
C TYR A 95 -18.10 5.48 7.18
N PRO A 96 -18.85 4.64 7.95
CA PRO A 96 -19.35 3.30 7.59
C PRO A 96 -20.72 3.29 6.89
N ASP A 97 -21.37 4.43 6.68
CA ASP A 97 -22.77 4.54 6.24
C ASP A 97 -22.93 4.39 4.72
N GLY A 98 -21.90 4.70 3.96
CA GLY A 98 -21.86 4.61 2.51
C GLY A 98 -20.84 3.60 2.01
N ASN A 99 -20.95 3.23 0.72
CA ASN A 99 -20.03 2.35 0.03
C ASN A 99 -19.35 3.07 -1.14
N GLY A 100 -18.25 2.48 -1.61
CA GLY A 100 -17.49 2.97 -2.73
C GLY A 100 -16.43 4.01 -2.38
N THR A 101 -15.40 4.06 -3.20
CA THR A 101 -14.20 4.84 -2.98
C THR A 101 -14.00 5.92 -4.05
N SER A 102 -13.22 6.92 -3.69
CA SER A 102 -12.59 7.95 -4.54
C SER A 102 -11.08 7.77 -4.51
N TRP A 103 -10.33 8.38 -5.43
CA TRP A 103 -8.89 8.52 -5.27
C TRP A 103 -8.55 9.77 -4.48
N TYR A 104 -7.85 9.58 -3.38
CA TYR A 104 -7.32 10.63 -2.52
C TYR A 104 -5.85 10.85 -2.81
N HIS A 105 -5.40 12.09 -2.87
CA HIS A 105 -4.11 12.48 -3.41
C HIS A 105 -3.16 12.99 -2.32
N LEU A 106 -1.93 12.53 -2.38
CA LEU A 106 -0.81 12.96 -1.56
C LEU A 106 0.37 13.33 -2.45
N THR A 107 1.18 14.30 -2.02
CA THR A 107 2.46 14.64 -2.67
C THR A 107 3.63 14.53 -1.71
N SER A 108 4.82 14.23 -2.25
CA SER A 108 6.07 14.18 -1.48
C SER A 108 7.27 14.55 -2.34
N THR A 109 8.30 15.16 -1.75
CA THR A 109 9.58 15.41 -2.42
C THR A 109 10.62 14.32 -2.15
N ASP A 110 10.41 13.48 -1.13
CA ASP A 110 11.40 12.53 -0.61
C ASP A 110 10.85 11.13 -0.29
N LEU A 111 9.54 10.89 -0.53
CA LEU A 111 8.82 9.64 -0.23
C LEU A 111 8.69 9.32 1.27
N VAL A 112 9.11 10.21 2.14
CA VAL A 112 9.01 10.11 3.61
C VAL A 112 8.00 11.11 4.16
N HIS A 113 8.11 12.37 3.73
CA HIS A 113 7.23 13.45 4.16
C HIS A 113 6.13 13.68 3.14
N TRP A 114 4.90 13.43 3.53
CA TRP A 114 3.73 13.52 2.65
C TRP A 114 2.87 14.74 2.98
N ARG A 115 2.27 15.31 1.95
CA ARG A 115 1.32 16.41 2.04
C ARG A 115 -0.01 15.98 1.46
N ASP A 116 -1.07 16.34 2.17
CA ASP A 116 -2.47 16.13 1.77
C ASP A 116 -2.87 17.14 0.67
N GLU A 117 -3.42 16.63 -0.44
CA GLU A 117 -3.91 17.42 -1.57
C GLU A 117 -5.42 17.22 -1.82
N GLY A 118 -6.07 16.33 -1.07
CA GLY A 118 -7.51 16.06 -1.14
C GLY A 118 -7.92 15.07 -2.21
N VAL A 119 -9.20 15.07 -2.59
CA VAL A 119 -9.77 14.11 -3.56
C VAL A 119 -9.41 14.51 -4.99
N ALA A 120 -8.71 13.62 -5.71
CA ALA A 120 -8.31 13.81 -7.11
C ALA A 120 -9.33 13.26 -8.12
N ILE A 121 -9.91 12.06 -7.85
CA ILE A 121 -10.98 11.48 -8.67
C ILE A 121 -12.15 11.17 -7.77
N GLU A 122 -13.25 11.87 -7.97
CA GLU A 122 -14.44 11.73 -7.15
C GLU A 122 -15.39 10.64 -7.69
N LYS A 123 -15.85 9.75 -6.81
CA LYS A 123 -16.81 8.69 -7.15
C LYS A 123 -18.14 9.23 -7.67
N TYR A 124 -18.86 8.43 -8.44
CA TYR A 124 -20.23 8.67 -8.95
C TYR A 124 -20.41 9.89 -9.87
N ARG A 125 -19.34 10.49 -10.41
CA ARG A 125 -19.45 11.73 -11.21
C ARG A 125 -19.85 11.49 -12.67
N ASN A 126 -19.52 10.32 -13.24
CA ASN A 126 -19.77 10.01 -14.65
C ASN A 126 -20.84 8.92 -14.87
N GLY A 127 -21.53 8.48 -13.81
CA GLY A 127 -22.57 7.46 -13.89
C GLY A 127 -22.06 6.02 -13.98
N LEU A 128 -20.74 5.78 -13.91
CA LEU A 128 -20.12 4.44 -13.95
C LEU A 128 -19.79 3.89 -12.56
N GLY A 129 -20.20 4.59 -11.52
CA GLY A 129 -20.08 4.13 -10.13
C GLY A 129 -18.92 4.75 -9.36
N ASP A 130 -18.43 4.01 -8.41
CA ASP A 130 -17.28 4.34 -7.57
C ASP A 130 -15.95 4.12 -8.32
N ILE A 131 -14.86 4.58 -7.74
CA ILE A 131 -13.52 4.49 -8.32
C ILE A 131 -12.72 3.50 -7.49
N TRP A 132 -12.29 2.41 -8.12
CA TRP A 132 -11.45 1.39 -7.52
C TRP A 132 -9.99 1.55 -7.96
N THR A 133 -9.17 0.55 -7.67
CA THR A 133 -7.74 0.55 -7.94
C THR A 133 -7.41 0.69 -9.42
N GLY A 134 -6.24 1.27 -9.69
CA GLY A 134 -5.72 1.51 -11.03
C GLY A 134 -4.31 2.08 -11.06
N SER A 135 -3.95 2.78 -12.13
CA SER A 135 -2.62 3.36 -12.34
C SER A 135 -2.70 4.78 -12.87
N ALA A 136 -1.86 5.68 -12.34
CA ALA A 136 -1.57 6.96 -12.95
C ALA A 136 -0.28 6.87 -13.80
N VAL A 137 -0.28 7.51 -14.97
CA VAL A 137 0.85 7.52 -15.90
C VAL A 137 1.05 8.91 -16.51
N VAL A 138 2.28 9.20 -16.94
CA VAL A 138 2.62 10.40 -17.69
C VAL A 138 2.75 10.04 -19.17
N ASP A 139 1.90 10.59 -20.03
CA ASP A 139 1.91 10.36 -21.49
C ASP A 139 2.88 11.34 -22.15
N THR A 140 4.17 11.01 -22.14
CA THR A 140 5.23 11.87 -22.72
C THR A 140 5.10 12.04 -24.22
N GLU A 141 4.59 11.03 -24.92
CA GLU A 141 4.48 10.99 -26.39
C GLU A 141 3.15 11.52 -26.91
N ASN A 142 2.24 11.97 -26.02
CA ASN A 142 0.89 12.43 -26.41
C ASN A 142 0.08 11.38 -27.17
N THR A 143 0.18 10.13 -26.80
CA THR A 143 -0.50 9.02 -27.46
C THR A 143 -2.02 9.09 -27.31
N ALA A 144 -2.49 9.54 -26.15
CA ALA A 144 -3.92 9.67 -25.84
C ALA A 144 -4.54 10.99 -26.33
N GLY A 145 -3.72 11.93 -26.84
CA GLY A 145 -4.19 13.18 -27.45
C GLY A 145 -4.55 14.30 -26.46
N TYR A 146 -4.08 14.24 -25.21
CA TYR A 146 -4.32 15.28 -24.18
C TYR A 146 -3.15 16.27 -24.02
N GLY A 147 -2.11 16.14 -24.83
CA GLY A 147 -0.87 16.91 -24.78
C GLY A 147 0.31 16.10 -24.28
N ALA A 148 1.52 16.42 -24.77
CA ALA A 148 2.74 15.75 -24.31
C ALA A 148 2.97 16.00 -22.82
N GLY A 149 3.23 14.96 -22.06
CA GLY A 149 3.37 15.02 -20.60
C GLY A 149 2.05 15.15 -19.84
N ALA A 150 0.90 14.90 -20.47
CA ALA A 150 -0.38 14.84 -19.75
C ALA A 150 -0.36 13.72 -18.71
N VAL A 151 -0.93 13.97 -17.54
CA VAL A 151 -1.15 12.93 -16.52
C VAL A 151 -2.50 12.27 -16.79
N LEU A 152 -2.47 10.96 -16.92
CA LEU A 152 -3.63 10.14 -17.19
C LEU A 152 -3.78 9.08 -16.10
N ALA A 153 -5.02 8.69 -15.79
CA ALA A 153 -5.30 7.60 -14.88
C ALA A 153 -6.23 6.59 -15.55
N LEU A 154 -5.88 5.31 -15.47
CA LEU A 154 -6.78 4.21 -15.73
C LEU A 154 -7.21 3.61 -14.39
N ALA A 155 -8.50 3.60 -14.13
CA ALA A 155 -9.06 3.08 -12.90
C ALA A 155 -10.25 2.15 -13.19
N THR A 156 -10.40 1.15 -12.36
CA THR A 156 -11.62 0.36 -12.36
C THR A 156 -12.76 1.21 -11.81
N GLN A 157 -13.90 1.18 -12.49
CA GLN A 157 -15.16 1.67 -11.95
C GLN A 157 -16.13 0.52 -11.76
N GLN A 158 -16.89 0.58 -10.67
CA GLN A 158 -17.86 -0.46 -10.33
C GLN A 158 -19.24 0.15 -10.12
N HIS A 159 -20.25 -0.43 -10.78
CA HIS A 159 -21.66 -0.12 -10.57
C HIS A 159 -22.48 -1.41 -10.62
N ASP A 160 -23.29 -1.65 -9.59
CA ASP A 160 -24.14 -2.84 -9.45
C ASP A 160 -23.37 -4.18 -9.65
N GLY A 161 -22.12 -4.24 -9.18
CA GLY A 161 -21.27 -5.43 -9.30
C GLY A 161 -20.60 -5.60 -10.66
N VAL A 162 -20.77 -4.68 -11.59
CA VAL A 162 -20.11 -4.71 -12.90
C VAL A 162 -18.87 -3.81 -12.86
N GLN A 163 -17.71 -4.39 -13.12
CA GLN A 163 -16.41 -3.72 -13.15
C GLN A 163 -16.01 -3.40 -14.58
N VAL A 164 -15.57 -2.18 -14.84
CA VAL A 164 -15.13 -1.68 -16.16
C VAL A 164 -13.87 -0.83 -15.99
N GLN A 165 -13.06 -0.67 -17.05
CA GLN A 165 -11.89 0.20 -16.97
C GLN A 165 -12.19 1.54 -17.63
N SER A 166 -11.91 2.62 -16.92
CA SER A 166 -12.16 4.00 -17.34
C SER A 166 -10.87 4.83 -17.38
N LEU A 167 -10.77 5.69 -18.39
CA LEU A 167 -9.68 6.63 -18.55
C LEU A 167 -10.06 7.99 -17.99
N PHE A 168 -9.16 8.58 -17.23
CA PHE A 168 -9.27 9.94 -16.72
C PHE A 168 -8.06 10.75 -17.15
N HIS A 169 -8.21 12.07 -17.27
CA HIS A 169 -7.12 12.97 -17.64
C HIS A 169 -7.07 14.18 -16.70
N SER A 170 -5.87 14.63 -16.41
CA SER A 170 -5.61 15.81 -15.59
C SER A 170 -5.14 16.99 -16.44
N ALA A 171 -5.69 18.17 -16.19
CA ALA A 171 -5.26 19.42 -16.78
C ALA A 171 -4.32 20.23 -15.87
N ASP A 172 -4.14 19.80 -14.62
CA ASP A 172 -3.41 20.50 -13.56
C ASP A 172 -2.21 19.72 -13.00
N GLY A 173 -1.73 18.72 -13.75
CA GLY A 173 -0.53 17.97 -13.37
C GLY A 173 -0.78 16.80 -12.43
N GLY A 174 -2.02 16.35 -12.24
CA GLY A 174 -2.38 15.19 -11.40
C GLY A 174 -3.14 15.58 -10.14
N PHE A 175 -3.42 16.87 -9.92
CA PHE A 175 -4.17 17.28 -8.71
C PHE A 175 -5.65 16.94 -8.81
N THR A 176 -6.25 17.14 -9.98
CA THR A 176 -7.63 16.73 -10.27
C THR A 176 -7.75 16.07 -11.63
N PHE A 177 -8.74 15.20 -11.79
CA PHE A 177 -8.98 14.49 -13.03
C PHE A 177 -10.43 14.63 -13.51
N ALA A 178 -10.57 14.71 -14.82
CA ALA A 178 -11.85 14.62 -15.52
C ALA A 178 -11.98 13.26 -16.21
N SER A 179 -13.20 12.71 -16.24
CA SER A 179 -13.51 11.49 -17.01
C SER A 179 -13.31 11.75 -18.50
N ALA A 180 -12.60 10.87 -19.19
CA ALA A 180 -12.45 10.97 -20.64
C ALA A 180 -13.78 10.67 -21.36
N ASP A 181 -13.97 11.29 -22.52
CA ASP A 181 -15.08 10.96 -23.39
C ASP A 181 -14.98 9.52 -23.90
N GLY A 182 -16.10 8.83 -23.95
CA GLY A 182 -16.19 7.46 -24.44
C GLY A 182 -15.90 6.38 -23.40
N ASN A 183 -15.80 6.73 -22.10
CA ASN A 183 -15.75 5.75 -21.03
C ASN A 183 -17.00 4.86 -20.98
N PRO A 184 -16.86 3.56 -20.59
CA PRO A 184 -15.59 2.91 -20.26
C PRO A 184 -14.75 2.60 -21.51
N VAL A 185 -13.41 2.74 -21.41
CA VAL A 185 -12.48 2.34 -22.49
C VAL A 185 -12.34 0.82 -22.62
N MET A 186 -12.65 0.09 -21.54
CA MET A 186 -12.78 -1.37 -21.56
C MET A 186 -14.05 -1.79 -20.82
N PRO A 187 -15.13 -2.13 -21.53
CA PRO A 187 -16.32 -2.69 -20.90
C PRO A 187 -16.04 -4.10 -20.37
N ASN A 188 -16.77 -4.51 -19.33
CA ASN A 188 -16.67 -5.86 -18.80
C ASN A 188 -17.05 -6.91 -19.86
N PRO A 189 -16.22 -7.92 -20.10
CA PRO A 189 -16.52 -8.97 -21.08
C PRO A 189 -17.55 -10.00 -20.59
N GLY A 190 -18.11 -9.84 -19.40
CA GLY A 190 -19.10 -10.72 -18.79
C GLY A 190 -18.50 -11.64 -17.72
N VAL A 191 -17.42 -11.22 -17.08
CA VAL A 191 -16.75 -11.95 -15.98
C VAL A 191 -16.98 -11.24 -14.63
N PRO A 192 -16.96 -11.97 -13.49
CA PRO A 192 -17.22 -11.37 -12.17
C PRO A 192 -16.09 -10.44 -11.71
N ASP A 193 -14.84 -10.81 -12.00
CA ASP A 193 -13.65 -10.08 -11.58
C ASP A 193 -12.92 -9.55 -12.82
N PHE A 194 -12.79 -8.22 -12.91
CA PHE A 194 -12.18 -7.53 -14.05
C PHE A 194 -11.71 -6.15 -13.60
N ARG A 195 -10.56 -6.09 -12.87
CA ARG A 195 -10.16 -4.90 -12.12
C ARG A 195 -8.67 -4.68 -11.99
N ASP A 196 -8.31 -3.53 -11.42
CA ASP A 196 -6.98 -3.13 -10.97
C ASP A 196 -5.96 -3.03 -12.12
N PRO A 197 -6.19 -2.16 -13.13
CA PRO A 197 -5.31 -2.03 -14.27
C PRO A 197 -3.96 -1.43 -13.87
N LYS A 198 -2.87 -2.19 -14.00
CA LYS A 198 -1.51 -1.70 -13.94
C LYS A 198 -1.04 -1.38 -15.34
N VAL A 199 -0.68 -0.12 -15.58
CA VAL A 199 -0.33 0.37 -16.92
C VAL A 199 1.09 0.92 -16.93
N PHE A 200 1.87 0.56 -17.97
CA PHE A 200 3.20 1.09 -18.22
C PHE A 200 3.48 1.23 -19.72
N TRP A 201 4.46 2.06 -20.07
CA TRP A 201 4.91 2.23 -21.44
C TRP A 201 5.96 1.20 -21.83
N ASP A 202 5.69 0.39 -22.85
CA ASP A 202 6.64 -0.51 -23.48
C ASP A 202 7.40 0.24 -24.59
N ALA A 203 8.54 0.81 -24.22
CA ALA A 203 9.35 1.62 -25.15
C ALA A 203 9.88 0.79 -26.33
N ALA A 204 10.17 -0.51 -26.14
CA ALA A 204 10.68 -1.40 -27.17
C ALA A 204 9.66 -1.59 -28.32
N HIS A 205 8.36 -1.56 -28.00
CA HIS A 205 7.28 -1.75 -28.97
C HIS A 205 6.45 -0.47 -29.22
N SER A 206 6.81 0.67 -28.58
CA SER A 206 6.12 1.95 -28.69
C SER A 206 4.60 1.84 -28.44
N ARG A 207 4.23 1.24 -27.32
CA ARG A 207 2.84 0.99 -26.94
C ARG A 207 2.67 0.93 -25.41
N TRP A 208 1.45 1.07 -24.95
CA TRP A 208 1.07 0.81 -23.57
C TRP A 208 0.80 -0.66 -23.35
N VAL A 209 1.19 -1.17 -22.20
CA VAL A 209 0.85 -2.50 -21.68
C VAL A 209 0.00 -2.33 -20.44
N MET A 210 -1.01 -3.18 -20.30
CA MET A 210 -1.85 -3.29 -19.10
C MET A 210 -1.81 -4.73 -18.59
N ALA A 211 -1.48 -4.91 -17.33
CA ALA A 211 -1.80 -6.11 -16.56
C ALA A 211 -3.11 -5.86 -15.81
N LEU A 212 -4.07 -6.79 -15.89
CA LEU A 212 -5.42 -6.65 -15.33
C LEU A 212 -5.82 -7.93 -14.59
N ALA A 213 -6.36 -7.81 -13.38
CA ALA A 213 -6.85 -8.95 -12.61
C ALA A 213 -8.17 -9.48 -13.20
N GLU A 214 -8.20 -10.79 -13.47
CA GLU A 214 -9.31 -11.53 -14.09
C GLU A 214 -9.68 -12.78 -13.28
N GLY A 215 -10.05 -12.60 -12.01
CA GLY A 215 -10.34 -13.68 -11.10
C GLY A 215 -9.07 -14.39 -10.62
N ASP A 216 -8.85 -15.63 -11.02
CA ASP A 216 -7.66 -16.44 -10.68
C ASP A 216 -6.51 -16.28 -11.70
N ALA A 217 -6.53 -15.21 -12.48
CA ALA A 217 -5.56 -14.96 -13.53
C ALA A 217 -5.26 -13.47 -13.72
N ILE A 218 -4.16 -13.17 -14.41
CA ILE A 218 -3.79 -11.84 -14.87
C ILE A 218 -3.84 -11.81 -16.39
N GLY A 219 -4.71 -10.95 -16.94
CA GLY A 219 -4.79 -10.69 -18.38
C GLY A 219 -3.79 -9.61 -18.80
N PHE A 220 -3.16 -9.78 -19.97
CA PHE A 220 -2.27 -8.79 -20.56
C PHE A 220 -2.90 -8.21 -21.82
N TYR A 221 -2.87 -6.88 -21.88
CA TYR A 221 -3.45 -6.08 -22.94
C TYR A 221 -2.45 -5.06 -23.45
N THR A 222 -2.57 -4.66 -24.72
CA THR A 222 -1.76 -3.58 -25.28
C THR A 222 -2.64 -2.53 -25.94
N SER A 223 -2.18 -1.27 -25.92
CA SER A 223 -2.88 -0.15 -26.53
C SER A 223 -1.89 0.84 -27.17
N PRO A 224 -2.19 1.44 -28.32
CA PRO A 224 -1.41 2.52 -28.88
C PRO A 224 -1.74 3.89 -28.21
N ASP A 225 -2.89 4.02 -27.53
CA ASP A 225 -3.49 5.32 -27.19
C ASP A 225 -4.24 5.35 -25.83
N LEU A 226 -4.07 4.32 -24.97
CA LEU A 226 -4.78 4.16 -23.69
C LEU A 226 -6.31 4.06 -23.81
N ARG A 227 -6.86 4.01 -25.02
CA ARG A 227 -8.29 3.94 -25.30
C ARG A 227 -8.71 2.64 -25.95
N ALA A 228 -7.94 2.19 -26.95
CA ALA A 228 -8.21 0.95 -27.69
C ALA A 228 -7.29 -0.16 -27.19
N TRP A 229 -7.83 -1.05 -26.39
CA TRP A 229 -7.09 -2.16 -25.80
C TRP A 229 -7.28 -3.46 -26.57
N THR A 230 -6.17 -4.18 -26.79
CA THR A 230 -6.15 -5.49 -27.45
C THR A 230 -5.63 -6.53 -26.48
N TYR A 231 -6.42 -7.56 -26.22
CA TYR A 231 -6.00 -8.72 -25.44
C TYR A 231 -4.84 -9.44 -26.12
N ARG A 232 -3.84 -9.85 -25.33
CA ARG A 232 -2.65 -10.58 -25.82
C ARG A 232 -2.56 -11.97 -25.23
N SER A 233 -2.49 -12.07 -23.93
CA SER A 233 -2.30 -13.33 -23.25
C SER A 233 -2.84 -13.27 -21.81
N ARG A 234 -2.66 -14.37 -21.11
CA ARG A 234 -3.12 -14.55 -19.74
C ARG A 234 -2.10 -15.38 -18.97
N PHE A 235 -1.71 -14.93 -17.80
CA PHE A 235 -1.01 -15.73 -16.80
C PHE A 235 -2.04 -16.34 -15.85
N THR A 236 -1.93 -17.65 -15.57
CA THR A 236 -2.83 -18.36 -14.66
C THR A 236 -2.04 -19.04 -13.56
N THR A 237 -2.56 -19.02 -12.36
CA THR A 237 -2.03 -19.74 -11.21
C THR A 237 -3.12 -20.56 -10.53
N THR A 238 -2.75 -21.41 -9.58
CA THR A 238 -3.69 -22.23 -8.83
C THR A 238 -3.41 -22.10 -7.32
N GLY A 239 -4.47 -22.21 -6.51
CA GLY A 239 -4.33 -22.24 -5.05
C GLY A 239 -4.25 -20.88 -4.36
N LEU A 240 -4.17 -19.78 -5.12
CA LEU A 240 -4.06 -18.41 -4.60
C LEU A 240 -5.38 -17.63 -4.59
N GLY A 241 -6.49 -18.28 -4.93
CA GLY A 241 -7.81 -17.65 -4.92
C GLY A 241 -7.96 -16.56 -6.00
N VAL A 242 -8.68 -15.49 -5.66
CA VAL A 242 -8.83 -14.32 -6.52
C VAL A 242 -7.55 -13.49 -6.45
N LEU A 243 -7.04 -13.06 -7.61
CA LEU A 243 -5.90 -12.18 -7.74
C LEU A 243 -6.37 -10.73 -7.90
N GLU A 244 -5.61 -9.80 -7.31
CA GLU A 244 -5.90 -8.35 -7.32
C GLU A 244 -4.61 -7.54 -7.49
N CYS A 245 -4.72 -6.29 -7.90
CA CYS A 245 -3.61 -5.34 -7.95
C CYS A 245 -2.34 -5.90 -8.63
N PRO A 246 -2.40 -6.39 -9.89
CA PRO A 246 -1.23 -6.91 -10.57
C PRO A 246 -0.19 -5.83 -10.84
N ASP A 247 1.09 -6.22 -10.87
CA ASP A 247 2.21 -5.37 -11.29
C ASP A 247 3.19 -6.18 -12.13
N LEU A 248 3.76 -5.58 -13.18
CA LEU A 248 4.71 -6.23 -14.08
C LEU A 248 5.87 -5.29 -14.39
N PHE A 249 7.09 -5.69 -14.08
CA PHE A 249 8.27 -4.84 -14.22
C PHE A 249 9.57 -5.64 -14.31
N PRO A 250 10.65 -5.10 -14.94
CA PRO A 250 11.97 -5.70 -14.97
C PRO A 250 12.83 -5.26 -13.79
N LEU A 251 13.74 -6.14 -13.34
CA LEU A 251 14.85 -5.83 -12.43
C LEU A 251 16.13 -6.55 -12.87
N ALA A 252 17.28 -5.91 -12.64
CA ALA A 252 18.59 -6.50 -12.81
C ALA A 252 18.96 -7.34 -11.58
N VAL A 253 19.51 -8.52 -11.79
CA VAL A 253 20.05 -9.35 -10.72
C VAL A 253 21.41 -8.77 -10.28
N ASP A 254 21.61 -8.57 -8.98
CA ASP A 254 22.86 -8.04 -8.40
C ASP A 254 23.36 -6.75 -9.08
N ASP A 255 22.41 -5.91 -9.53
CA ASP A 255 22.67 -4.65 -10.24
C ASP A 255 23.36 -4.82 -11.62
N ASP A 256 23.45 -6.04 -12.17
CA ASP A 256 24.00 -6.30 -13.49
C ASP A 256 22.96 -6.05 -14.60
N PRO A 257 23.06 -4.97 -15.39
CA PRO A 257 22.11 -4.69 -16.46
C PRO A 257 22.16 -5.72 -17.61
N GLY A 258 23.14 -6.63 -17.60
CA GLY A 258 23.22 -7.76 -18.52
C GLY A 258 22.37 -8.96 -18.13
N GLU A 259 21.86 -8.99 -16.89
CA GLU A 259 21.02 -10.05 -16.35
C GLU A 259 19.71 -9.48 -15.81
N VAL A 260 18.72 -9.31 -16.68
CA VAL A 260 17.41 -8.72 -16.36
C VAL A 260 16.36 -9.80 -16.28
N VAL A 261 15.62 -9.83 -15.17
CA VAL A 261 14.50 -10.73 -14.91
C VAL A 261 13.21 -9.91 -14.76
N TRP A 262 12.14 -10.37 -15.35
CA TRP A 262 10.83 -9.77 -15.17
C TRP A 262 10.13 -10.31 -13.92
N VAL A 263 9.45 -9.44 -13.23
CA VAL A 263 8.68 -9.75 -12.02
C VAL A 263 7.21 -9.51 -12.32
N LEU A 264 6.38 -10.54 -12.11
CA LEU A 264 4.93 -10.39 -12.04
C LEU A 264 4.53 -10.49 -10.57
N MET A 265 3.94 -9.43 -10.02
CA MET A 265 3.49 -9.34 -8.63
C MET A 265 1.97 -9.17 -8.59
N THR A 266 1.31 -9.71 -7.57
CA THR A 266 -0.15 -9.55 -7.40
C THR A 266 -0.57 -9.77 -5.95
N GLY A 267 -1.63 -9.09 -5.52
CA GLY A 267 -2.36 -9.46 -4.31
C GLY A 267 -3.03 -10.81 -4.48
N ALA A 268 -2.97 -11.66 -3.48
CA ALA A 268 -3.48 -13.03 -3.55
C ALA A 268 -4.00 -13.53 -2.20
N ASN A 269 -4.96 -14.43 -2.25
CA ASN A 269 -5.39 -15.20 -1.08
C ASN A 269 -4.63 -16.52 -1.02
N GLY A 270 -3.61 -16.57 -0.19
CA GLY A 270 -2.79 -17.77 0.04
C GLY A 270 -3.31 -18.67 1.16
N ALA A 271 -4.61 -18.86 1.32
CA ALA A 271 -5.19 -19.61 2.44
C ALA A 271 -4.62 -21.03 2.60
N ALA A 272 -4.25 -21.70 1.49
CA ALA A 272 -3.60 -23.01 1.52
C ALA A 272 -2.20 -22.97 2.16
N GLU A 273 -1.55 -21.81 2.18
CA GLU A 273 -0.22 -21.55 2.74
C GLU A 273 -0.26 -20.80 4.06
N GLY A 274 -1.47 -20.60 4.60
CA GLY A 274 -1.70 -19.91 5.87
C GLY A 274 -1.85 -18.38 5.75
N PHE A 275 -1.92 -17.83 4.54
CA PHE A 275 -2.25 -16.43 4.29
C PHE A 275 -3.74 -16.28 4.02
N THR A 276 -4.31 -15.16 4.43
CA THR A 276 -5.69 -14.77 4.08
C THR A 276 -5.69 -13.64 3.06
N THR A 277 -4.68 -12.79 3.12
CA THR A 277 -4.29 -11.81 2.11
C THR A 277 -2.78 -11.71 2.11
N GLY A 278 -2.16 -11.47 0.95
CA GLY A 278 -0.71 -11.33 0.83
C GLY A 278 -0.34 -10.87 -0.58
N THR A 279 0.93 -10.55 -0.78
CA THR A 279 1.48 -10.15 -2.07
C THR A 279 2.42 -11.23 -2.57
N ALA A 280 2.01 -11.92 -3.63
CA ALA A 280 2.78 -12.97 -4.30
C ALA A 280 3.52 -12.41 -5.52
N ALA A 281 4.72 -12.91 -5.80
CA ALA A 281 5.52 -12.50 -6.95
C ALA A 281 6.17 -13.71 -7.64
N TRP A 282 6.20 -13.70 -8.95
CA TRP A 282 6.92 -14.67 -9.80
C TRP A 282 8.06 -13.98 -10.52
N LEU A 283 9.18 -14.66 -10.62
CA LEU A 283 10.30 -14.29 -11.49
C LEU A 283 10.14 -15.01 -12.83
N GLY A 284 10.56 -14.37 -13.93
CA GLY A 284 10.42 -14.98 -15.26
C GLY A 284 10.77 -14.05 -16.41
N GLU A 285 10.20 -14.33 -17.55
CA GLU A 285 10.41 -13.61 -18.81
C GLU A 285 9.14 -12.93 -19.31
N TRP A 286 9.28 -11.74 -19.87
CA TRP A 286 8.23 -11.01 -20.60
C TRP A 286 8.69 -10.79 -22.04
N ASP A 287 7.95 -11.32 -23.02
CA ASP A 287 8.28 -11.22 -24.45
C ASP A 287 7.61 -10.03 -25.17
N GLY A 288 6.97 -9.14 -24.40
CA GLY A 288 6.16 -8.03 -24.89
C GLY A 288 4.67 -8.36 -25.01
N GLU A 289 4.27 -9.62 -24.94
CA GLU A 289 2.87 -10.05 -25.04
C GLU A 289 2.45 -11.05 -23.96
N ALA A 290 3.39 -11.87 -23.47
CA ALA A 290 3.15 -12.90 -22.48
C ALA A 290 4.23 -12.92 -21.39
N PHE A 291 3.82 -13.19 -20.16
CA PHE A 291 4.71 -13.50 -19.05
C PHE A 291 4.80 -15.02 -18.86
N THR A 292 6.03 -15.52 -18.73
CA THR A 292 6.32 -16.92 -18.42
C THR A 292 7.13 -16.98 -17.13
N SER A 293 6.62 -17.66 -16.13
CA SER A 293 7.27 -17.82 -14.83
C SER A 293 8.37 -18.89 -14.89
N ASP A 294 9.50 -18.66 -14.25
CA ASP A 294 10.62 -19.60 -14.09
C ASP A 294 10.40 -20.62 -12.97
N GLY A 295 9.41 -20.40 -12.09
CA GLY A 295 9.16 -21.27 -10.94
C GLY A 295 7.94 -20.87 -10.14
N ASP A 296 7.91 -21.32 -8.88
CA ASP A 296 6.86 -20.99 -7.92
C ASP A 296 6.98 -19.52 -7.47
N HIS A 297 5.90 -19.00 -6.88
CA HIS A 297 5.89 -17.64 -6.36
C HIS A 297 6.72 -17.50 -5.06
N GLN A 298 7.10 -16.26 -4.79
CA GLN A 298 7.65 -15.80 -3.51
C GLN A 298 6.62 -14.85 -2.88
N TRP A 299 6.48 -14.92 -1.55
CA TRP A 299 5.74 -13.88 -0.83
C TRP A 299 6.66 -12.67 -0.64
N VAL A 300 6.23 -11.50 -1.10
CA VAL A 300 6.99 -10.24 -0.97
C VAL A 300 7.06 -9.79 0.48
N ASP A 301 6.02 -10.09 1.25
CA ASP A 301 5.94 -9.87 2.68
C ASP A 301 5.21 -11.07 3.31
N ALA A 302 5.78 -11.65 4.35
CA ALA A 302 5.23 -12.82 5.04
C ALA A 302 4.39 -12.45 6.27
N GLY A 303 4.25 -11.16 6.55
CA GLY A 303 3.35 -10.66 7.59
C GLY A 303 1.88 -10.79 7.20
N PRO A 304 0.96 -10.61 8.15
CA PRO A 304 -0.47 -10.71 7.87
C PRO A 304 -1.05 -9.48 7.19
N ASP A 305 -0.33 -8.34 7.18
CA ASP A 305 -0.86 -7.03 6.82
C ASP A 305 0.00 -6.32 5.77
N PHE A 306 0.09 -6.90 4.57
CA PHE A 306 0.72 -6.27 3.41
C PHE A 306 0.00 -6.70 2.13
N TYR A 307 -0.86 -5.84 1.62
CA TYR A 307 -1.74 -6.15 0.50
C TYR A 307 -1.84 -5.01 -0.50
N ALA A 308 -2.47 -5.26 -1.66
CA ALA A 308 -2.68 -4.29 -2.74
C ALA A 308 -1.41 -3.49 -3.10
N ALA A 309 -0.26 -4.16 -3.03
CA ALA A 309 1.03 -3.52 -3.21
C ALA A 309 1.24 -3.06 -4.65
N THR A 310 1.88 -1.91 -4.81
CA THR A 310 2.25 -1.34 -6.11
C THR A 310 3.69 -0.88 -6.12
N THR A 311 4.36 -0.99 -7.29
CA THR A 311 5.74 -0.54 -7.46
C THR A 311 5.86 0.55 -8.51
N TRP A 312 6.95 1.31 -8.43
CA TRP A 312 7.32 2.32 -9.44
C TRP A 312 8.82 2.54 -9.49
N GLU A 313 9.30 2.96 -10.65
CA GLU A 313 10.67 3.35 -10.91
C GLU A 313 10.92 4.82 -10.54
N ASP A 314 12.19 5.19 -10.36
CA ASP A 314 12.61 6.59 -10.26
C ASP A 314 12.96 7.15 -11.64
N PRO A 315 12.13 8.01 -12.25
CA PRO A 315 12.41 8.56 -13.57
C PRO A 315 13.52 9.62 -13.59
N ARG A 316 14.11 9.92 -12.44
CA ARG A 316 15.21 10.92 -12.30
C ARG A 316 16.57 10.31 -12.54
N VAL A 317 16.68 8.98 -12.50
CA VAL A 317 17.92 8.24 -12.74
C VAL A 317 17.91 7.60 -14.12
N SER A 318 19.04 7.08 -14.57
CA SER A 318 19.16 6.43 -15.89
C SER A 318 18.36 5.12 -15.95
N ASP A 319 18.01 4.68 -17.18
CA ASP A 319 17.28 3.41 -17.39
C ASP A 319 18.02 2.21 -16.76
N ALA A 320 19.35 2.22 -16.76
CA ALA A 320 20.16 1.16 -16.14
C ALA A 320 20.06 1.20 -14.60
N GLU A 321 20.02 2.38 -14.01
CA GLU A 321 19.82 2.54 -12.55
C GLU A 321 18.38 2.20 -12.15
N GLN A 322 17.38 2.46 -12.99
CA GLN A 322 15.99 2.06 -12.74
C GLN A 322 15.80 0.53 -12.68
N LEU A 323 16.70 -0.24 -13.29
CA LEU A 323 16.69 -1.70 -13.21
C LEU A 323 17.27 -2.24 -11.89
N GLN A 324 18.04 -1.45 -11.12
CA GLN A 324 18.69 -1.91 -9.91
C GLN A 324 17.73 -2.04 -8.73
N SER A 325 16.76 -1.12 -8.64
CA SER A 325 15.75 -1.13 -7.59
C SER A 325 14.46 -0.43 -8.03
N ARG A 326 13.38 -0.73 -7.32
CA ARG A 326 12.09 -0.04 -7.45
C ARG A 326 11.57 0.34 -6.07
N TYR A 327 10.77 1.39 -6.01
CA TYR A 327 10.01 1.68 -4.82
C TYR A 327 8.77 0.77 -4.74
N LEU A 328 8.36 0.47 -3.52
CA LEU A 328 7.24 -0.41 -3.20
C LEU A 328 6.45 0.20 -2.03
N ILE A 329 5.13 0.16 -2.11
CA ILE A 329 4.21 0.50 -1.01
C ILE A 329 3.01 -0.45 -1.06
N GLY A 330 2.45 -0.79 0.12
CA GLY A 330 1.28 -1.65 0.23
C GLY A 330 0.28 -1.12 1.25
N TRP A 331 -0.91 -1.68 1.26
CA TRP A 331 -1.91 -1.45 2.29
C TRP A 331 -1.63 -2.36 3.50
N MET A 332 -1.43 -1.76 4.67
CA MET A 332 -1.25 -2.49 5.92
C MET A 332 -2.60 -2.75 6.56
N ASN A 333 -3.18 -3.84 6.18
CA ASN A 333 -4.39 -4.42 6.78
C ASN A 333 -4.67 -5.80 6.16
N ASN A 334 -5.80 -6.40 6.62
CA ASN A 334 -6.25 -7.69 6.12
C ASN A 334 -7.78 -7.71 6.06
N TRP A 335 -8.34 -8.12 4.93
CA TRP A 335 -9.79 -8.12 4.72
C TRP A 335 -10.57 -8.93 5.75
N ASN A 336 -9.95 -9.91 6.44
CA ASN A 336 -10.62 -10.72 7.45
C ASN A 336 -10.93 -9.97 8.74
N TYR A 337 -10.29 -8.82 8.97
CA TYR A 337 -10.51 -8.00 10.18
C TYR A 337 -10.37 -6.49 9.94
N ALA A 338 -10.31 -6.04 8.69
CA ALA A 338 -10.07 -4.63 8.37
C ALA A 338 -11.11 -3.68 8.98
N THR A 339 -12.35 -4.14 9.17
CA THR A 339 -13.44 -3.36 9.78
C THR A 339 -13.48 -3.45 11.31
N ASP A 340 -12.70 -4.36 11.91
CA ASP A 340 -12.75 -4.65 13.34
C ASP A 340 -11.61 -3.98 14.11
N LEU A 341 -10.60 -3.43 13.40
CA LEU A 341 -9.49 -2.73 14.01
C LEU A 341 -9.95 -1.45 14.69
N PRO A 342 -9.61 -1.24 15.96
CA PRO A 342 -9.93 0.01 16.64
C PRO A 342 -9.10 1.16 16.08
N ALA A 343 -9.76 2.26 15.75
CA ALA A 343 -9.11 3.51 15.40
C ALA A 343 -9.96 4.69 15.91
N PRO A 344 -9.34 5.77 16.40
CA PRO A 344 -10.08 6.85 17.05
C PRO A 344 -10.96 7.65 16.06
N ASP A 345 -10.52 7.86 14.84
CA ASP A 345 -11.13 8.77 13.87
C ASP A 345 -11.09 8.29 12.41
N TRP A 346 -10.50 7.12 12.14
CA TRP A 346 -10.48 6.50 10.80
C TRP A 346 -10.62 4.98 10.90
N ALA A 347 -10.73 4.31 9.76
CA ALA A 347 -10.74 2.85 9.62
C ALA A 347 -9.96 2.42 8.37
N GLY A 348 -9.73 1.12 8.20
CA GLY A 348 -9.02 0.57 7.06
C GLY A 348 -7.51 0.50 7.25
N GLY A 349 -6.98 0.77 8.45
CA GLY A 349 -5.54 0.69 8.72
C GLY A 349 -4.74 1.85 8.12
N THR A 350 -3.61 1.55 7.48
CA THR A 350 -2.64 2.52 6.98
C THR A 350 -1.95 2.00 5.72
N LEU A 351 -1.21 2.85 5.00
CA LEU A 351 -0.23 2.35 4.02
C LEU A 351 1.09 2.03 4.74
N SER A 352 1.86 1.08 4.21
CA SER A 352 3.21 0.78 4.70
C SER A 352 4.15 1.97 4.49
N LEU A 353 5.32 1.94 5.11
CA LEU A 353 6.42 2.79 4.67
C LEU A 353 6.74 2.50 3.20
N VAL A 354 7.29 3.51 2.50
CA VAL A 354 7.88 3.25 1.19
C VAL A 354 9.14 2.41 1.39
N ARG A 355 9.28 1.38 0.57
CA ARG A 355 10.38 0.41 0.61
C ARG A 355 11.13 0.39 -0.71
N GLU A 356 12.34 -0.12 -0.69
CA GLU A 356 13.13 -0.43 -1.88
C GLU A 356 13.09 -1.94 -2.14
N LEU A 357 12.74 -2.31 -3.38
CA LEU A 357 12.64 -3.68 -3.88
C LEU A 357 13.73 -3.91 -4.91
N ALA A 358 14.55 -4.95 -4.73
CA ALA A 358 15.62 -5.32 -5.66
C ALA A 358 15.67 -6.84 -5.87
N LEU A 359 16.45 -7.28 -6.87
CA LEU A 359 16.79 -8.69 -7.04
C LEU A 359 18.24 -8.94 -6.60
N ARG A 360 18.43 -9.95 -5.77
CA ARG A 360 19.76 -10.36 -5.31
C ARG A 360 19.91 -11.88 -5.42
N THR A 361 21.13 -12.33 -5.66
CA THR A 361 21.48 -13.75 -5.62
C THR A 361 21.55 -14.23 -4.17
N VAL A 362 20.60 -15.07 -3.78
CA VAL A 362 20.55 -15.74 -2.47
C VAL A 362 20.62 -17.24 -2.72
N ASP A 363 21.57 -17.95 -2.11
CA ASP A 363 21.81 -19.38 -2.32
C ASP A 363 21.93 -19.77 -3.80
N GLY A 364 22.54 -18.89 -4.61
CA GLY A 364 22.75 -19.10 -6.04
C GLY A 364 21.51 -18.98 -6.92
N GLN A 365 20.42 -18.39 -6.42
CA GLN A 365 19.19 -18.11 -7.16
C GLN A 365 18.77 -16.65 -7.00
N PRO A 366 18.22 -16.01 -8.03
CA PRO A 366 17.62 -14.69 -7.90
C PRO A 366 16.45 -14.71 -6.91
N ARG A 367 16.42 -13.74 -5.99
CA ARG A 367 15.34 -13.52 -5.04
C ARG A 367 15.02 -12.05 -4.90
N LEU A 368 13.76 -11.74 -4.65
CA LEU A 368 13.33 -10.40 -4.24
C LEU A 368 13.84 -10.13 -2.82
N VAL A 369 14.46 -8.98 -2.64
CA VAL A 369 14.82 -8.43 -1.34
C VAL A 369 14.13 -7.09 -1.16
N VAL A 370 13.64 -6.83 0.05
CA VAL A 370 12.87 -5.63 0.37
C VAL A 370 13.50 -4.95 1.58
N GLN A 371 13.87 -3.70 1.42
CA GLN A 371 14.49 -2.91 2.48
C GLN A 371 13.69 -1.64 2.78
N PRO A 372 13.80 -1.05 3.98
CA PRO A 372 13.26 0.27 4.24
C PRO A 372 13.89 1.28 3.28
N LEU A 373 13.12 2.31 2.89
CA LEU A 373 13.66 3.43 2.12
C LEU A 373 14.83 4.09 2.86
N GLY A 374 15.99 4.25 2.21
CA GLY A 374 17.17 4.88 2.81
C GLY A 374 16.92 6.29 3.35
N GLY A 375 15.93 7.01 2.82
CA GLY A 375 15.51 8.32 3.32
C GLY A 375 15.02 8.33 4.77
N LEU A 376 14.60 7.19 5.31
CA LEU A 376 14.19 7.05 6.72
C LEU A 376 15.34 7.25 7.72
N ASP A 377 16.58 7.02 7.32
CA ASP A 377 17.75 7.24 8.18
C ASP A 377 17.88 8.71 8.61
N ALA A 378 17.37 9.65 7.81
CA ALA A 378 17.35 11.06 8.16
C ALA A 378 16.39 11.42 9.30
N LEU A 379 15.48 10.51 9.65
CA LEU A 379 14.56 10.69 10.81
C LEU A 379 15.20 10.28 12.14
N ALA A 380 16.29 9.50 12.09
CA ALA A 380 17.05 9.12 13.28
C ALA A 380 17.97 10.27 13.75
N PRO A 381 18.37 10.29 15.03
CA PRO A 381 19.36 11.24 15.53
C PRO A 381 20.69 11.13 14.77
N ALA A 382 21.32 12.28 14.47
CA ALA A 382 22.57 12.33 13.72
C ALA A 382 23.78 11.70 14.45
N ASP A 383 23.70 11.47 15.76
CA ASP A 383 24.78 10.89 16.57
C ASP A 383 24.29 9.54 17.11
N GLU A 384 24.49 8.50 16.31
CA GLU A 384 24.24 7.13 16.71
C GLU A 384 25.35 6.70 17.67
N GLY A 385 25.01 6.52 18.94
CA GLY A 385 25.93 5.93 19.92
C GLY A 385 26.34 4.50 19.51
N PRO A 386 27.39 3.93 20.13
CA PRO A 386 27.73 2.53 19.88
C PRO A 386 26.59 1.62 20.30
N GLY A 387 26.31 0.59 19.49
CA GLY A 387 25.35 -0.44 19.87
C GLY A 387 25.82 -1.22 21.12
N ALA A 388 24.87 -1.82 21.81
CA ALA A 388 25.13 -2.63 23.00
C ALA A 388 25.19 -4.13 22.65
N ASP A 389 26.12 -4.86 23.27
CA ASP A 389 26.13 -6.32 23.25
C ASP A 389 25.46 -6.84 24.51
N VAL A 390 24.46 -7.70 24.33
CA VAL A 390 23.69 -8.30 25.44
C VAL A 390 23.73 -9.84 25.34
N THR A 391 24.00 -10.50 26.45
CA THR A 391 23.88 -11.96 26.54
C THR A 391 22.62 -12.33 27.30
N VAL A 392 21.74 -13.10 26.65
CA VAL A 392 20.45 -13.53 27.19
C VAL A 392 20.49 -15.03 27.48
N THR A 393 20.44 -15.41 28.75
CA THR A 393 20.45 -16.82 29.17
C THR A 393 19.06 -17.42 29.33
N GLU A 394 18.12 -16.66 29.86
CA GLU A 394 16.68 -17.00 29.96
C GLU A 394 15.85 -15.80 29.55
N SER A 395 16.00 -14.67 30.24
CA SER A 395 15.38 -13.39 29.96
C SER A 395 16.31 -12.24 30.26
N TRP A 396 16.09 -11.13 29.59
CA TRP A 396 16.74 -9.86 29.82
C TRP A 396 15.70 -8.75 29.67
N GLU A 397 15.72 -7.79 30.56
CA GLU A 397 14.88 -6.60 30.51
C GLU A 397 15.76 -5.37 30.34
N ALA A 398 15.36 -4.49 29.46
CA ALA A 398 16.06 -3.22 29.26
C ALA A 398 15.86 -2.29 30.46
N SER A 399 16.91 -1.56 30.84
CA SER A 399 16.84 -0.58 31.92
C SER A 399 16.07 0.69 31.54
N ASP A 400 16.10 1.03 30.27
CA ASP A 400 15.44 2.20 29.71
C ASP A 400 14.21 1.77 28.90
N PRO A 401 13.09 2.51 28.97
CA PRO A 401 11.92 2.22 28.17
C PRO A 401 12.19 2.49 26.70
N LEU A 402 11.36 1.91 25.83
CA LEU A 402 11.32 2.29 24.42
C LEU A 402 10.98 3.78 24.26
N PRO A 403 11.47 4.42 23.18
CA PRO A 403 11.11 5.81 22.87
C PRO A 403 9.60 6.03 22.76
N ASP A 404 9.15 7.23 23.07
CA ASP A 404 7.77 7.63 22.77
C ASP A 404 7.61 7.85 21.26
N GLY A 405 6.48 7.38 20.69
CA GLY A 405 6.19 7.44 19.25
C GLY A 405 6.99 6.41 18.45
N ALA A 406 7.30 6.73 17.20
CA ALA A 406 7.99 5.81 16.30
C ALA A 406 9.46 5.59 16.68
N TYR A 407 9.95 4.38 16.50
CA TYR A 407 11.35 4.01 16.74
C TYR A 407 11.83 2.92 15.78
N ARG A 408 13.14 2.82 15.63
CA ARG A 408 13.83 1.75 14.89
C ARG A 408 14.70 0.95 15.85
N LEU A 409 14.59 -0.38 15.80
CA LEU A 409 15.43 -1.30 16.55
C LEU A 409 16.26 -2.10 15.55
N ARG A 410 17.59 -2.02 15.66
CA ARG A 410 18.53 -2.79 14.86
C ARG A 410 19.37 -3.69 15.76
N VAL A 411 19.51 -4.96 15.37
CA VAL A 411 20.24 -5.94 16.15
C VAL A 411 20.68 -7.13 15.30
N THR A 412 21.89 -7.63 15.51
CA THR A 412 22.29 -8.96 15.05
C THR A 412 22.00 -9.99 16.14
N VAL A 413 21.09 -10.92 15.87
CA VAL A 413 20.69 -12.00 16.76
C VAL A 413 21.55 -13.22 16.46
N ALA A 414 22.43 -13.61 17.39
CA ALA A 414 23.31 -14.75 17.25
C ALA A 414 23.11 -15.76 18.38
N ARG A 415 23.22 -17.04 18.08
CA ARG A 415 23.26 -18.07 19.11
C ARG A 415 24.66 -18.20 19.69
N ASP A 416 24.74 -18.56 20.97
CA ASP A 416 26.02 -18.88 21.61
C ASP A 416 26.56 -20.23 21.13
N ASP A 417 27.85 -20.35 20.84
CA ASP A 417 28.45 -21.58 20.31
C ASP A 417 28.48 -22.73 21.32
N ALA A 418 28.62 -22.43 22.62
CA ALA A 418 28.73 -23.44 23.67
C ALA A 418 27.34 -23.91 24.14
N HIS A 419 26.36 -23.03 24.11
CA HIS A 419 24.99 -23.27 24.57
C HIS A 419 23.98 -22.67 23.57
N PRO A 420 23.90 -23.19 22.35
CA PRO A 420 23.12 -22.56 21.30
C PRO A 420 21.62 -22.52 21.63
N ALA A 421 21.06 -21.33 21.57
CA ALA A 421 19.61 -21.14 21.71
C ALA A 421 18.86 -21.83 20.58
N ARG A 422 17.66 -22.32 20.90
CA ARG A 422 16.69 -22.79 19.91
C ARG A 422 15.95 -21.62 19.26
N GLU A 423 15.61 -20.62 20.07
CA GLU A 423 14.79 -19.49 19.63
C GLU A 423 15.14 -18.26 20.47
N THR A 424 15.07 -17.11 19.83
CA THR A 424 15.19 -15.79 20.47
C THR A 424 13.91 -15.01 20.25
N ARG A 425 13.48 -14.27 21.26
CA ARG A 425 12.32 -13.36 21.21
C ARG A 425 12.72 -11.98 21.69
N LEU A 426 12.41 -10.96 20.94
CA LEU A 426 12.34 -9.57 21.37
C LEU A 426 10.90 -9.29 21.78
N LEU A 427 10.70 -8.79 22.98
CA LEU A 427 9.39 -8.44 23.54
C LEU A 427 9.29 -6.95 23.57
N LEU A 428 8.44 -6.37 22.71
CA LEU A 428 8.35 -4.93 22.47
C LEU A 428 7.07 -4.36 23.03
N ASP A 429 7.11 -3.11 23.49
CA ASP A 429 5.98 -2.37 24.04
C ASP A 429 5.21 -3.16 25.09
N ALA A 430 5.96 -3.83 25.96
CA ALA A 430 5.41 -4.68 27.00
C ALA A 430 4.79 -3.84 28.12
N GLY A 431 3.55 -4.21 28.51
CA GLY A 431 2.84 -3.58 29.62
C GLY A 431 1.54 -4.31 29.89
N ASP A 432 1.15 -4.38 31.17
CA ASP A 432 -0.08 -5.05 31.65
C ASP A 432 -0.27 -6.50 31.14
N GLY A 433 0.85 -7.18 30.81
CA GLY A 433 0.85 -8.54 30.27
C GLY A 433 0.63 -8.62 28.76
N SER A 434 0.51 -7.49 28.06
CA SER A 434 0.50 -7.41 26.60
C SER A 434 1.89 -7.06 26.06
N PHE A 435 2.24 -7.61 24.90
CA PHE A 435 3.48 -7.31 24.18
C PHE A 435 3.41 -7.81 22.74
N ILE A 436 4.30 -7.26 21.90
CA ILE A 436 4.54 -7.72 20.55
C ILE A 436 5.84 -8.52 20.56
N THR A 437 5.86 -9.67 19.91
CA THR A 437 7.08 -10.48 19.78
C THR A 437 7.61 -10.43 18.36
N VAL A 438 8.88 -10.02 18.20
CA VAL A 438 9.67 -10.28 17.01
C VAL A 438 10.73 -11.30 17.37
N GLY A 439 10.82 -12.42 16.65
CA GLY A 439 11.70 -13.50 17.05
C GLY A 439 12.36 -14.23 15.90
N TYR A 440 13.41 -14.98 16.24
CA TYR A 440 14.07 -15.88 15.31
C TYR A 440 14.15 -17.30 15.90
N ASP A 441 13.58 -18.28 15.19
CA ASP A 441 13.69 -19.71 15.49
C ASP A 441 14.89 -20.30 14.74
N PHE A 442 15.99 -20.51 15.43
CA PHE A 442 17.20 -21.11 14.87
C PHE A 442 17.02 -22.56 14.43
N ALA A 443 16.09 -23.29 15.08
CA ALA A 443 15.83 -24.68 14.73
C ALA A 443 15.01 -24.80 13.45
N GLY A 444 14.05 -23.88 13.27
CA GLY A 444 13.20 -23.79 12.09
C GLY A 444 13.76 -22.90 10.97
N GLN A 445 14.84 -22.17 11.25
CA GLN A 445 15.43 -21.15 10.34
C GLN A 445 14.37 -20.18 9.83
N ARG A 446 13.73 -19.45 10.78
CA ARG A 446 12.61 -18.57 10.48
C ARG A 446 12.62 -17.33 11.36
N VAL A 447 12.41 -16.19 10.76
CA VAL A 447 11.99 -14.99 11.47
C VAL A 447 10.47 -15.00 11.64
N PHE A 448 9.95 -14.48 12.76
CA PHE A 448 8.52 -14.43 13.01
C PHE A 448 8.07 -13.19 13.76
N VAL A 449 6.81 -12.83 13.57
CA VAL A 449 6.09 -11.83 14.36
C VAL A 449 4.86 -12.48 15.00
N ALA A 450 4.67 -12.21 16.29
CA ALA A 450 3.50 -12.62 17.02
C ALA A 450 2.89 -11.43 17.77
N ARG A 451 1.57 -11.28 17.65
CA ARG A 451 0.75 -10.25 18.30
C ARG A 451 -0.44 -10.84 19.06
N ASP A 452 -0.37 -12.13 19.33
CA ASP A 452 -1.41 -12.90 20.03
C ASP A 452 -1.59 -12.48 21.49
N THR A 453 -0.68 -11.67 22.01
CA THR A 453 -0.71 -11.06 23.34
C THR A 453 -0.81 -9.52 23.31
N ASP A 454 -1.05 -8.90 22.15
CA ASP A 454 -1.26 -7.46 22.10
C ASP A 454 -2.58 -7.03 22.78
N ALA A 455 -2.79 -5.72 22.95
CA ALA A 455 -3.89 -5.19 23.78
C ALA A 455 -5.28 -5.54 23.28
N ILE A 456 -5.46 -5.87 21.99
CA ILE A 456 -6.75 -6.20 21.38
C ILE A 456 -6.90 -7.68 21.00
N ALA A 457 -5.83 -8.46 21.08
CA ALA A 457 -5.80 -9.85 20.59
C ALA A 457 -6.98 -10.71 21.08
N ALA A 458 -7.40 -10.51 22.34
CA ALA A 458 -8.50 -11.28 22.92
C ALA A 458 -9.86 -11.02 22.25
N THR A 459 -10.05 -9.89 21.58
CA THR A 459 -11.29 -9.49 20.91
C THR A 459 -11.28 -9.71 19.42
N MET A 460 -10.10 -9.97 18.85
CA MET A 460 -9.87 -10.12 17.41
C MET A 460 -10.05 -11.58 16.96
N PRO A 461 -10.35 -11.81 15.66
CA PRO A 461 -10.46 -13.16 15.11
C PRO A 461 -9.14 -13.92 15.16
N GLU A 462 -9.20 -15.23 14.89
CA GLU A 462 -8.05 -16.13 14.94
C GLU A 462 -6.95 -15.70 13.95
N ASP A 463 -7.31 -15.25 12.77
CA ASP A 463 -6.37 -14.79 11.73
C ASP A 463 -5.51 -13.60 12.19
N TYR A 464 -6.08 -12.68 12.98
CA TYR A 464 -5.31 -11.60 13.59
C TYR A 464 -4.25 -12.13 14.56
N ARG A 465 -4.57 -13.17 15.33
CA ARG A 465 -3.69 -13.76 16.36
C ARG A 465 -2.71 -14.78 15.82
N ALA A 466 -2.81 -15.15 14.55
CA ALA A 466 -1.94 -16.14 13.95
C ALA A 466 -0.49 -15.62 13.89
N ILE A 467 0.45 -16.44 14.38
CA ILE A 467 1.88 -16.15 14.26
C ILE A 467 2.28 -16.29 12.80
N ARG A 468 2.90 -15.26 12.24
CA ARG A 468 3.41 -15.24 10.89
C ARG A 468 4.93 -15.36 10.88
N SER A 469 5.46 -16.07 9.90
CA SER A 469 6.89 -16.33 9.82
C SER A 469 7.37 -16.48 8.38
N ALA A 470 8.61 -16.05 8.13
CA ALA A 470 9.31 -16.23 6.87
C ALA A 470 10.51 -17.16 7.05
N PRO A 471 10.78 -18.07 6.09
CA PRO A 471 12.05 -18.79 6.04
C PRO A 471 13.21 -17.80 5.89
N LEU A 472 14.27 -17.99 6.65
CA LEU A 472 15.50 -17.21 6.57
C LEU A 472 16.63 -18.04 7.15
N ALA A 473 17.64 -18.37 6.34
CA ALA A 473 18.82 -19.06 6.81
C ALA A 473 19.72 -18.08 7.58
N PRO A 474 20.31 -18.47 8.73
CA PRO A 474 21.24 -17.60 9.41
C PRO A 474 22.58 -17.60 8.67
N ASP A 475 23.22 -16.43 8.58
CA ASP A 475 24.58 -16.30 8.09
C ASP A 475 25.55 -16.50 9.27
N ASP A 476 26.42 -17.49 9.19
CA ASP A 476 27.38 -17.91 10.26
C ASP A 476 26.71 -18.00 11.66
N GLY A 477 25.46 -18.46 11.71
CA GLY A 477 24.69 -18.63 12.95
C GLY A 477 24.10 -17.35 13.52
N ALA A 478 24.05 -16.28 12.75
CA ALA A 478 23.46 -14.99 13.13
C ALA A 478 22.44 -14.48 12.09
N VAL A 479 21.57 -13.60 12.51
CA VAL A 479 20.57 -12.93 11.67
C VAL A 479 20.45 -11.47 12.05
N ASP A 480 20.54 -10.59 11.08
CA ASP A 480 20.28 -9.17 11.26
C ASP A 480 18.78 -8.90 11.22
N LEU A 481 18.32 -8.13 12.19
CA LEU A 481 16.96 -7.64 12.26
C LEU A 481 16.95 -6.12 12.27
N ASP A 482 16.16 -5.54 11.38
CA ASP A 482 15.84 -4.13 11.30
C ASP A 482 14.32 -3.98 11.49
N ILE A 483 13.91 -3.40 12.59
CA ILE A 483 12.53 -3.37 13.04
C ILE A 483 12.10 -1.93 13.19
N ILE A 484 11.08 -1.52 12.43
CA ILE A 484 10.48 -0.19 12.54
C ILE A 484 9.11 -0.35 13.21
N VAL A 485 8.93 0.35 14.32
CA VAL A 485 7.69 0.36 15.10
C VAL A 485 7.11 1.76 15.09
N ASP A 486 5.83 1.85 14.83
CA ASP A 486 5.04 3.08 14.92
C ASP A 486 3.78 2.78 15.75
N ASP A 487 2.98 3.76 16.11
CA ASP A 487 1.88 3.63 17.10
C ASP A 487 1.00 2.39 16.89
N THR A 488 0.74 1.99 15.64
CA THR A 488 -0.13 0.84 15.31
C THR A 488 0.49 -0.12 14.29
N THR A 489 1.80 -0.06 14.06
CA THR A 489 2.45 -0.89 13.03
C THR A 489 3.81 -1.40 13.49
N VAL A 490 4.16 -2.60 13.00
CA VAL A 490 5.51 -3.16 13.07
C VAL A 490 5.89 -3.65 11.68
N GLU A 491 7.00 -3.15 11.15
CA GLU A 491 7.63 -3.63 9.94
C GLU A 491 9.00 -4.23 10.26
N VAL A 492 9.21 -5.49 9.92
CA VAL A 492 10.44 -6.25 10.17
C VAL A 492 11.13 -6.55 8.85
N PHE A 493 12.39 -6.18 8.74
CA PHE A 493 13.28 -6.50 7.63
C PHE A 493 14.43 -7.34 8.19
N ALA A 494 14.54 -8.57 7.76
CA ALA A 494 15.51 -9.52 8.29
C ALA A 494 16.45 -10.05 7.21
N GLY A 495 17.71 -10.32 7.56
CA GLY A 495 18.72 -10.84 6.63
C GLY A 495 18.95 -9.91 5.44
N GLY A 496 19.10 -8.59 5.69
CA GLY A 496 19.28 -7.63 4.60
C GLY A 496 18.07 -7.49 3.67
N GLY A 497 16.86 -7.86 4.13
CA GLY A 497 15.61 -7.77 3.37
C GLY A 497 15.21 -9.06 2.66
N GLU A 498 15.88 -10.18 2.89
CA GLU A 498 15.49 -11.50 2.37
C GLU A 498 14.14 -11.97 2.94
N ALA A 499 13.81 -11.52 4.13
CA ALA A 499 12.53 -11.78 4.77
C ALA A 499 11.94 -10.49 5.34
N THR A 500 10.67 -10.22 5.01
CA THR A 500 9.93 -9.05 5.47
C THR A 500 8.61 -9.48 6.09
N LEU A 501 8.24 -8.87 7.21
CA LEU A 501 6.96 -9.12 7.87
C LEU A 501 6.34 -7.81 8.34
N SER A 502 5.13 -7.53 7.88
CA SER A 502 4.34 -6.36 8.27
C SER A 502 3.15 -6.75 9.11
N SER A 503 2.94 -6.02 10.18
CA SER A 503 1.83 -6.28 11.10
C SER A 503 1.22 -4.98 11.61
N VAL A 504 -0.10 -4.89 11.59
CA VAL A 504 -0.86 -3.94 12.40
C VAL A 504 -0.90 -4.48 13.83
N VAL A 505 -0.60 -3.64 14.79
CA VAL A 505 -0.47 -4.01 16.20
C VAL A 505 -1.16 -2.99 17.10
N HIS A 506 -1.49 -3.38 18.32
CA HIS A 506 -2.06 -2.48 19.30
C HIS A 506 -1.45 -2.75 20.68
N THR A 507 -0.77 -1.75 21.23
CA THR A 507 -0.15 -1.85 22.54
C THR A 507 -1.05 -1.27 23.63
N ALA A 508 -0.84 -1.68 24.87
CA ALA A 508 -1.53 -1.09 26.00
C ALA A 508 -1.11 0.38 26.17
N PRO A 509 -2.02 1.31 26.51
CA PRO A 509 -1.68 2.70 26.70
C PRO A 509 -0.55 2.88 27.72
N GLY A 510 0.52 3.57 27.32
CA GLY A 510 1.70 3.82 28.15
C GLY A 510 2.66 2.63 28.29
N ALA A 511 2.42 1.52 27.60
CA ALA A 511 3.37 0.40 27.52
C ALA A 511 4.63 0.84 26.76
N ARG A 512 5.80 0.70 27.37
CA ARG A 512 7.12 1.02 26.79
C ARG A 512 8.20 0.07 27.32
N GLY A 513 7.82 -0.92 28.10
CA GLY A 513 8.74 -1.96 28.57
C GLY A 513 9.20 -2.81 27.38
N TRP A 514 10.42 -3.29 27.41
CA TRP A 514 10.92 -4.21 26.40
C TRP A 514 12.07 -5.06 26.95
N GLY A 515 12.38 -6.11 26.19
CA GLY A 515 13.43 -7.03 26.59
C GLY A 515 13.59 -8.15 25.59
N ALA A 516 14.30 -9.19 26.02
CA ALA A 516 14.51 -10.39 25.21
C ALA A 516 14.39 -11.67 26.05
N ALA A 517 13.99 -12.75 25.39
CA ALA A 517 13.98 -14.09 25.95
C ALA A 517 14.76 -15.06 25.05
N SER A 518 15.53 -15.96 25.67
CA SER A 518 16.25 -17.04 25.00
C SER A 518 15.62 -18.37 25.37
N VAL A 519 15.25 -19.16 24.37
CA VAL A 519 14.61 -20.47 24.59
C VAL A 519 15.62 -21.58 24.39
N ALA A 520 15.79 -22.39 25.44
CA ALA A 520 16.60 -23.62 25.46
C ALA A 520 18.08 -23.37 25.02
N GLY A 521 18.69 -22.33 25.55
CA GLY A 521 20.09 -22.00 25.29
C GLY A 521 20.41 -20.54 25.58
N VAL A 522 21.48 -20.04 24.99
CA VAL A 522 21.97 -18.68 25.17
C VAL A 522 21.94 -17.95 23.83
N THR A 523 21.38 -16.76 23.82
CA THR A 523 21.39 -15.82 22.71
C THR A 523 22.34 -14.68 22.97
N ARG A 524 22.99 -14.20 21.94
CA ARG A 524 23.74 -12.97 21.94
C ARG A 524 23.03 -11.96 21.04
N LEU A 525 22.68 -10.81 21.58
CA LEU A 525 22.24 -9.65 20.84
C LEU A 525 23.45 -8.75 20.64
N LEU A 526 23.87 -8.58 19.41
CA LEU A 526 25.06 -7.84 19.05
C LEU A 526 24.66 -6.52 18.38
N ASP A 527 25.41 -5.47 18.65
CA ASP A 527 25.19 -4.12 18.12
C ASP A 527 23.72 -3.65 18.27
N LEU A 528 23.09 -4.01 19.39
CA LEU A 528 21.71 -3.67 19.68
C LEU A 528 21.54 -2.15 19.82
N ARG A 529 20.70 -1.56 19.00
CA ARG A 529 20.39 -0.13 18.97
C ARG A 529 18.87 0.07 18.95
N VAL A 530 18.43 1.05 19.69
CA VAL A 530 17.03 1.53 19.67
C VAL A 530 17.06 3.03 19.52
N GLU A 531 16.51 3.52 18.42
CA GLU A 531 16.60 4.92 18.02
C GLU A 531 15.20 5.49 17.83
N PRO A 532 14.88 6.64 18.46
CA PRO A 532 13.64 7.33 18.15
C PRO A 532 13.68 7.85 16.70
N LEU A 533 12.56 7.75 16.01
CA LEU A 533 12.39 8.36 14.69
C LEU A 533 11.56 9.63 14.81
N ALA A 534 12.02 10.69 14.16
CA ALA A 534 11.26 11.94 14.11
C ALA A 534 9.94 11.70 13.37
N ALA A 535 8.84 12.21 13.92
CA ALA A 535 7.54 12.08 13.29
C ALA A 535 7.49 12.79 11.92
N ALA A 536 6.97 12.11 10.92
CA ALA A 536 6.73 12.63 9.58
C ALA A 536 5.24 12.46 9.18
N PRO A 537 4.29 13.00 9.98
CA PRO A 537 2.87 12.83 9.69
C PRO A 537 2.49 13.52 8.39
N VAL A 538 1.41 13.03 7.75
CA VAL A 538 0.84 13.69 6.57
C VAL A 538 0.48 15.13 6.92
N GLN A 539 1.10 16.08 6.21
CA GLN A 539 0.86 17.52 6.41
C GLN A 539 -0.47 17.91 5.79
N GLN A 540 -1.33 18.52 6.58
CA GLN A 540 -2.60 19.05 6.11
C GLN A 540 -2.40 20.32 5.26
N PRO A 541 -3.30 20.63 4.32
CA PRO A 541 -3.20 21.76 3.37
C PRO A 541 -3.01 23.11 4.03
#